data_f75d09a2a6bffbff615f4522227cd456
#
_entry.id   f75d09a2a6bffbff615f4522227cd456
#
_cell.length_a   1.000
_cell.length_b   1.000
_cell.length_c   1.000
_cell.angle_alpha   90.00
_cell.angle_beta   90.00
_cell.angle_gamma   90.00
#
_symmetry.space_group_name_H-M   'P 1'
#
loop_
_entity.id
_entity.type
_entity.pdbx_description
1 polymer ?
#
loop_
_entity_poly.entity_id
_entity_poly.type
_entity_poly.pdbx_seq_one_letter_code
_entity_poly.pdbx_strand_id
1 'polypeptide(L)'
;MKRTYLISALTFILAAFMLQGCYKVSPHGYTELAPITINASSDTINVNLGTELVYNGLDIVSSKEISFQWAYGQVKTGTTPEQHQFEKMEVISTSRTIDYTFSKVGSFLLRLRVDNGESIEFKYFTLNVNSGYDEGIAILSNDENGNGSLTFVKTLTAEETAKGEQQVFTNIFSVDGKALKNGTSLYISDNTYSGITYSGFLIATNDEDGTIYHMDCKTFELYMTAKMKDTGTYCAEFGGEYAEDKASFGCFFRSADGRLFRYDMNGGFVSEITDAPFKIDRIFDGTTKSTAATAKSTRYPLFYDQNTIGIRKSASAGIRTNAEEGWDIVNVGVQRVSSNAYIHVLFRSKSDPTSYKTKVASSSLTQWATKTEEIDGESVKTDVEYPFATSNLKMDSHSKILGNRISSDVYYTYDNAIYRWSLTSAPGSKPAIKLPAGEQIRDIATNFKGRKASDGEDKLYVVTYNPSRSGEHKGSLYVYRYSDDTLTASYEGICDDPACVIYKYRIN
;
A
#
# COMPACT_ATOMS: atom_id res chain seq x y z
N MET A 1 51.94 58.11 57.28
CA MET A 1 52.22 57.63 55.89
C MET A 1 53.17 56.49 55.76
N LYS A 2 54.21 56.30 56.56
CA LYS A 2 55.16 55.15 56.43
C LYS A 2 54.60 53.75 56.75
N ARG A 3 53.55 53.60 57.58
CA ARG A 3 52.96 52.31 57.98
C ARG A 3 52.02 51.74 56.88
N THR A 4 51.40 52.57 56.10
CA THR A 4 50.48 52.11 55.01
C THR A 4 51.23 51.52 53.82
N TYR A 5 52.38 52.08 53.48
CA TYR A 5 53.23 51.51 52.41
C TYR A 5 53.86 50.15 52.78
N LEU A 6 54.13 49.93 54.07
CA LEU A 6 54.70 48.63 54.52
C LEU A 6 53.68 47.50 54.39
N ILE A 7 52.41 47.78 54.72
CA ILE A 7 51.31 46.78 54.62
C ILE A 7 51.02 46.48 53.15
N SER A 8 50.99 47.54 52.28
CA SER A 8 50.77 47.30 50.86
C SER A 8 51.91 46.56 50.17
N ALA A 9 53.18 46.79 50.58
CA ALA A 9 54.33 46.04 50.07
C ALA A 9 54.29 44.57 50.52
N LEU A 10 53.92 44.31 51.79
CA LEU A 10 53.79 42.95 52.32
C LEU A 10 52.66 42.17 51.63
N THR A 11 51.54 42.84 51.34
CA THR A 11 50.40 42.21 50.63
C THR A 11 50.78 41.87 49.18
N PHE A 12 51.58 42.76 48.55
CA PHE A 12 52.01 42.53 47.17
C PHE A 12 53.06 41.39 47.10
N ILE A 13 53.94 41.26 48.11
CA ILE A 13 54.92 40.17 48.20
C ILE A 13 54.19 38.84 48.52
N LEU A 14 53.17 38.86 49.38
CA LEU A 14 52.38 37.67 49.68
C LEU A 14 51.53 37.22 48.45
N ALA A 15 50.98 38.16 47.69
CA ALA A 15 50.28 37.87 46.45
C ALA A 15 51.22 37.34 45.33
N ALA A 16 52.46 37.84 45.28
CA ALA A 16 53.48 37.34 44.35
C ALA A 16 53.95 35.91 44.72
N PHE A 17 53.99 35.57 46.00
CA PHE A 17 54.27 34.19 46.44
C PHE A 17 53.10 33.22 46.17
N MET A 18 51.86 33.73 46.20
CA MET A 18 50.70 32.90 45.86
C MET A 18 50.58 32.65 44.34
N LEU A 19 51.16 33.55 43.53
CA LEU A 19 51.22 33.38 42.08
C LEU A 19 52.36 32.49 41.61
N GLN A 20 53.34 32.15 42.46
CA GLN A 20 54.36 31.16 42.21
C GLN A 20 54.01 29.75 42.71
N GLY A 21 52.72 29.46 42.85
CA GLY A 21 52.25 28.12 42.77
C GLY A 21 52.57 27.61 41.38
N CYS A 22 53.86 27.38 41.10
CA CYS A 22 54.28 26.60 39.96
C CYS A 22 53.59 25.27 40.10
N TYR A 23 52.49 25.19 39.42
CA TYR A 23 52.06 23.89 38.93
C TYR A 23 53.25 23.29 38.18
N LYS A 24 54.09 22.58 38.86
CA LYS A 24 55.00 21.62 38.21
C LYS A 24 54.07 20.64 37.56
N VAL A 25 53.65 20.96 36.34
CA VAL A 25 53.24 19.95 35.39
C VAL A 25 54.49 19.09 35.27
N SER A 26 54.60 18.03 36.03
CA SER A 26 55.46 16.94 35.67
C SER A 26 55.16 16.70 34.18
N PRO A 27 56.15 16.65 33.30
CA PRO A 27 55.92 16.14 31.97
C PRO A 27 55.59 14.67 32.18
N HIS A 28 54.32 14.38 32.55
CA HIS A 28 53.77 13.09 32.31
C HIS A 28 53.87 12.99 30.78
N GLY A 29 54.78 12.19 30.32
CA GLY A 29 54.87 11.87 28.89
C GLY A 29 53.49 11.42 28.53
N TYR A 30 52.75 12.27 27.82
CA TYR A 30 51.52 11.87 27.16
C TYR A 30 51.91 10.77 26.20
N THR A 31 51.65 9.55 26.57
CA THR A 31 51.74 8.46 25.62
C THR A 31 50.58 8.70 24.67
N GLU A 32 50.91 9.01 23.40
CA GLU A 32 49.85 9.08 22.40
C GLU A 32 49.13 7.74 22.43
N LEU A 33 47.82 7.79 22.64
CA LEU A 33 46.97 6.61 22.59
C LEU A 33 47.04 6.05 21.16
N ALA A 34 47.08 4.75 21.01
CA ALA A 34 47.09 4.10 19.70
C ALA A 34 45.78 4.46 18.98
N PRO A 35 45.87 5.18 17.86
CA PRO A 35 44.64 5.61 17.14
C PRO A 35 43.97 4.42 16.47
N ILE A 36 42.63 4.55 16.33
CA ILE A 36 41.82 3.65 15.51
C ILE A 36 41.21 4.48 14.37
N THR A 37 41.31 3.99 13.15
CA THR A 37 40.65 4.58 11.99
C THR A 37 39.66 3.57 11.41
N ILE A 38 38.41 3.98 11.19
CA ILE A 38 37.36 3.14 10.61
C ILE A 38 36.87 3.78 9.32
N ASN A 39 37.18 3.17 8.20
CA ASN A 39 36.66 3.54 6.89
C ASN A 39 35.57 2.55 6.49
N ALA A 40 34.48 3.05 5.93
CA ALA A 40 33.38 2.23 5.44
C ALA A 40 33.08 2.62 3.99
N SER A 41 32.74 1.66 3.15
CA SER A 41 32.37 1.87 1.75
C SER A 41 31.05 2.62 1.59
N SER A 42 30.18 2.58 2.60
CA SER A 42 28.91 3.29 2.65
C SER A 42 28.50 3.55 4.11
N ASP A 43 27.83 4.65 4.36
CA ASP A 43 27.19 4.96 5.65
C ASP A 43 25.72 4.45 5.71
N THR A 44 25.22 3.85 4.63
CA THR A 44 23.89 3.25 4.56
C THR A 44 23.99 1.78 4.17
N ILE A 45 23.32 0.94 4.93
CA ILE A 45 23.24 -0.51 4.71
C ILE A 45 21.77 -0.87 4.49
N ASN A 46 21.50 -1.57 3.39
CA ASN A 46 20.15 -2.07 3.08
C ASN A 46 20.17 -3.59 3.15
N VAL A 47 19.19 -4.17 3.82
CA VAL A 47 18.99 -5.62 3.93
C VAL A 47 17.51 -5.94 3.87
N ASN A 48 17.15 -7.08 3.30
CA ASN A 48 15.77 -7.55 3.31
C ASN A 48 15.46 -8.30 4.61
N LEU A 49 14.24 -8.14 5.10
CA LEU A 49 13.73 -8.88 6.27
C LEU A 49 13.94 -10.38 6.07
N GLY A 50 14.41 -11.05 7.10
CA GLY A 50 14.66 -12.50 7.05
C GLY A 50 15.88 -12.92 6.22
N THR A 51 16.61 -11.97 5.60
CA THR A 51 17.86 -12.23 4.91
C THR A 51 19.03 -11.94 5.86
N GLU A 52 20.04 -12.81 5.82
CA GLU A 52 21.27 -12.62 6.56
C GLU A 52 22.04 -11.41 6.01
N LEU A 53 22.35 -10.45 6.89
CA LEU A 53 23.27 -9.36 6.55
C LEU A 53 24.70 -9.80 6.78
N VAL A 54 25.48 -9.92 5.71
CA VAL A 54 26.92 -10.10 5.76
C VAL A 54 27.59 -8.81 5.27
N TYR A 55 28.19 -8.02 6.17
CA TYR A 55 28.83 -6.76 5.82
C TYR A 55 30.35 -6.81 5.94
N ASN A 56 31.03 -6.72 4.81
CA ASN A 56 32.48 -6.79 4.66
C ASN A 56 33.11 -5.46 4.24
N GLY A 57 32.35 -4.37 4.15
CA GLY A 57 32.78 -3.08 3.61
C GLY A 57 33.61 -2.20 4.55
N LEU A 58 34.38 -2.80 5.47
CA LEU A 58 35.17 -2.10 6.48
C LEU A 58 36.67 -2.21 6.21
N ASP A 59 37.34 -1.06 6.25
CA ASP A 59 38.79 -0.95 6.38
C ASP A 59 39.12 -0.32 7.74
N ILE A 60 39.71 -1.12 8.65
CA ILE A 60 39.97 -0.69 10.02
C ILE A 60 41.48 -0.82 10.29
N VAL A 61 42.08 0.31 10.66
CA VAL A 61 43.51 0.44 10.94
C VAL A 61 43.71 0.69 12.42
N SER A 62 44.55 -0.13 13.05
CA SER A 62 45.04 0.05 14.42
C SER A 62 46.40 -0.60 14.55
N SER A 63 47.27 -0.04 15.40
CA SER A 63 48.58 -0.63 15.70
C SER A 63 48.51 -1.69 16.81
N LYS A 64 47.36 -1.89 17.40
CA LYS A 64 47.10 -2.88 18.48
C LYS A 64 45.98 -3.82 18.09
N GLU A 65 45.87 -4.93 18.84
CA GLU A 65 44.76 -5.87 18.72
C GLU A 65 43.47 -5.17 19.01
N ILE A 66 42.41 -5.46 18.23
CA ILE A 66 41.10 -4.79 18.29
C ILE A 66 40.01 -5.80 18.60
N SER A 67 39.05 -5.35 19.40
CA SER A 67 37.79 -6.03 19.65
C SER A 67 36.63 -5.25 19.01
N PHE A 68 35.53 -5.94 18.73
CA PHE A 68 34.38 -5.42 18.00
C PHE A 68 33.11 -5.57 18.80
N GLN A 69 32.15 -4.67 18.56
CA GLN A 69 30.78 -4.81 19.04
C GLN A 69 29.84 -4.12 18.05
N TRP A 70 28.99 -4.91 17.44
CA TRP A 70 27.88 -4.40 16.63
C TRP A 70 26.63 -4.34 17.49
N ALA A 71 25.93 -3.21 17.43
CA ALA A 71 24.66 -3.02 18.11
C ALA A 71 23.72 -2.20 17.22
N TYR A 72 22.41 -2.47 17.32
CA TYR A 72 21.42 -1.68 16.60
C TYR A 72 20.30 -1.19 17.52
N GLY A 73 19.61 -0.13 17.11
CA GLY A 73 18.50 0.46 17.85
C GLY A 73 17.66 1.39 16.98
N GLN A 74 16.56 1.86 17.53
CA GLN A 74 15.69 2.79 16.82
C GLN A 74 16.32 4.17 16.68
N VAL A 75 16.16 4.80 15.50
CA VAL A 75 16.51 6.20 15.30
C VAL A 75 15.51 7.08 16.05
N LYS A 76 15.99 7.93 16.94
CA LYS A 76 15.16 8.96 17.58
C LYS A 76 15.16 10.22 16.72
N THR A 77 13.98 10.70 16.41
CA THR A 77 13.80 11.92 15.63
C THR A 77 14.44 13.13 16.35
N GLY A 78 15.28 13.87 15.64
CA GLY A 78 15.92 15.09 16.14
C GLY A 78 17.22 14.86 16.93
N THR A 79 17.77 13.65 16.94
CA THR A 79 19.09 13.35 17.53
C THR A 79 20.11 13.04 16.45
N THR A 80 21.39 13.38 16.72
CA THR A 80 22.49 12.98 15.86
C THR A 80 22.96 11.57 16.20
N PRO A 81 23.63 10.84 15.27
CA PRO A 81 24.16 9.50 15.57
C PRO A 81 25.04 9.47 16.83
N GLU A 82 25.86 10.49 17.06
CA GLU A 82 26.77 10.58 18.20
C GLU A 82 26.02 10.69 19.54
N GLN A 83 24.82 11.25 19.55
CA GLN A 83 23.97 11.33 20.75
C GLN A 83 23.43 9.97 21.19
N HIS A 84 23.41 8.99 20.28
CA HIS A 84 22.96 7.62 20.58
C HIS A 84 24.06 6.75 21.22
N GLN A 85 25.30 7.21 21.35
CA GLN A 85 26.40 6.40 21.91
C GLN A 85 26.13 5.87 23.31
N PHE A 86 25.31 6.59 24.09
CA PHE A 86 24.97 6.23 25.48
C PHE A 86 23.61 5.51 25.58
N GLU A 87 22.90 5.32 24.48
CA GLU A 87 21.61 4.63 24.51
C GLU A 87 21.80 3.11 24.58
N LYS A 88 20.82 2.46 25.21
CA LYS A 88 20.78 1.01 25.25
C LYS A 88 20.41 0.50 23.85
N MET A 89 21.39 -0.05 23.15
CA MET A 89 21.22 -0.72 21.86
C MET A 89 21.32 -2.23 22.06
N GLU A 90 20.65 -2.98 21.20
CA GLU A 90 20.74 -4.43 21.17
C GLU A 90 22.08 -4.84 20.53
N VAL A 91 22.90 -5.59 21.27
CA VAL A 91 24.15 -6.12 20.75
C VAL A 91 23.86 -7.37 19.92
N ILE A 92 24.28 -7.37 18.65
CA ILE A 92 23.97 -8.42 17.69
C ILE A 92 25.19 -9.22 17.22
N SER A 93 26.40 -8.67 17.38
CA SER A 93 27.65 -9.37 17.03
C SER A 93 28.85 -8.77 17.79
N THR A 94 29.87 -9.60 18.04
CA THR A 94 31.20 -9.19 18.53
C THR A 94 32.30 -9.56 17.54
N SER A 95 31.94 -10.02 16.37
CA SER A 95 32.87 -10.35 15.29
C SER A 95 33.24 -9.13 14.46
N ARG A 96 34.34 -9.20 13.72
CA ARG A 96 34.75 -8.15 12.78
C ARG A 96 33.70 -7.94 11.67
N THR A 97 33.14 -9.02 11.15
CA THR A 97 32.04 -9.03 10.21
C THR A 97 30.73 -9.18 10.95
N ILE A 98 29.73 -8.43 10.57
CA ILE A 98 28.36 -8.66 11.02
C ILE A 98 27.75 -9.78 10.19
N ASP A 99 27.02 -10.63 10.88
CA ASP A 99 26.38 -11.85 10.39
C ASP A 99 25.08 -11.98 11.25
N TYR A 100 24.00 -11.38 10.74
CA TYR A 100 22.77 -11.24 11.52
C TYR A 100 21.53 -11.16 10.64
N THR A 101 20.45 -11.82 11.05
CA THR A 101 19.15 -11.79 10.39
C THR A 101 18.17 -10.92 11.17
N PHE A 102 17.69 -9.84 10.56
CA PHE A 102 16.75 -8.92 11.19
C PHE A 102 15.32 -9.44 11.09
N SER A 103 14.59 -9.30 12.20
CA SER A 103 13.18 -9.73 12.33
C SER A 103 12.17 -8.58 12.28
N LYS A 104 12.62 -7.32 12.13
CA LYS A 104 11.75 -6.14 12.12
C LYS A 104 12.08 -5.23 10.95
N VAL A 105 11.07 -4.84 10.19
CA VAL A 105 11.18 -3.84 9.12
C VAL A 105 11.30 -2.44 9.71
N GLY A 106 12.12 -1.61 9.09
CA GLY A 106 12.24 -0.21 9.46
C GLY A 106 13.63 0.38 9.17
N SER A 107 13.79 1.63 9.54
CA SER A 107 15.10 2.29 9.53
C SER A 107 15.63 2.34 10.95
N PHE A 108 16.84 1.83 11.13
CA PHE A 108 17.52 1.69 12.40
C PHE A 108 18.86 2.38 12.36
N LEU A 109 19.41 2.70 13.53
CA LEU A 109 20.80 3.06 13.71
C LEU A 109 21.60 1.79 14.02
N LEU A 110 22.58 1.47 13.18
CA LEU A 110 23.55 0.40 13.44
C LEU A 110 24.86 1.05 13.88
N ARG A 111 25.41 0.59 14.99
CA ARG A 111 26.65 1.08 15.58
C ARG A 111 27.71 0.00 15.63
N LEU A 112 28.87 0.28 15.06
CA LEU A 112 30.09 -0.46 15.31
C LEU A 112 30.92 0.25 16.36
N ARG A 113 31.30 -0.43 17.43
CA ARG A 113 32.30 -0.04 18.42
C ARG A 113 33.55 -0.87 18.17
N VAL A 114 34.67 -0.20 18.02
CA VAL A 114 36.03 -0.80 17.92
C VAL A 114 36.86 -0.32 19.09
N ASP A 115 37.50 -1.24 19.77
CA ASP A 115 38.26 -0.97 20.97
C ASP A 115 39.62 -1.70 20.93
N ASN A 116 40.71 -0.97 21.12
CA ASN A 116 42.07 -1.53 21.15
C ASN A 116 42.73 -1.51 22.54
N GLY A 117 41.91 -1.32 23.58
CA GLY A 117 42.36 -1.26 24.98
C GLY A 117 42.90 0.11 25.43
N GLU A 118 43.24 1.00 24.50
CA GLU A 118 43.68 2.39 24.76
C GLU A 118 42.68 3.42 24.19
N SER A 119 42.10 3.14 23.03
CA SER A 119 41.16 3.99 22.35
C SER A 119 39.91 3.23 22.00
N ILE A 120 38.78 3.94 21.90
CA ILE A 120 37.50 3.42 21.45
C ILE A 120 37.00 4.34 20.36
N GLU A 121 36.66 3.75 19.18
CA GLU A 121 36.05 4.45 18.07
C GLU A 121 34.67 3.87 17.74
N PHE A 122 33.79 4.75 17.29
CA PHE A 122 32.45 4.41 16.86
C PHE A 122 32.23 4.77 15.41
N LYS A 123 31.63 3.85 14.66
CA LYS A 123 31.08 4.12 13.33
C LYS A 123 29.59 3.86 13.34
N TYR A 124 28.82 4.80 12.80
CA TYR A 124 27.37 4.72 12.73
C TYR A 124 26.92 4.54 11.27
N PHE A 125 25.90 3.73 11.09
CA PHE A 125 25.28 3.45 9.80
C PHE A 125 23.78 3.63 9.91
N THR A 126 23.18 4.14 8.84
CA THR A 126 21.73 3.99 8.64
C THR A 126 21.47 2.58 8.14
N LEU A 127 20.78 1.77 8.92
CA LEU A 127 20.37 0.42 8.55
C LEU A 127 18.90 0.45 8.10
N ASN A 128 18.64 0.13 6.85
CA ASN A 128 17.30 -0.05 6.33
C ASN A 128 17.02 -1.55 6.20
N VAL A 129 16.13 -2.06 7.03
CA VAL A 129 15.59 -3.41 6.90
C VAL A 129 14.32 -3.31 6.07
N ASN A 130 14.41 -3.69 4.80
CA ASN A 130 13.33 -3.60 3.84
C ASN A 130 12.42 -4.81 3.95
N SER A 131 11.13 -4.60 3.78
CA SER A 131 10.20 -5.70 3.57
C SER A 131 10.46 -6.32 2.20
N GLY A 132 10.48 -7.64 2.11
CA GLY A 132 10.46 -8.33 0.81
C GLY A 132 9.19 -8.03 0.02
N TYR A 133 8.18 -7.42 0.68
CA TYR A 133 6.84 -7.19 0.14
C TYR A 133 6.45 -5.72 0.10
N ASP A 134 7.42 -4.81 -0.05
CA ASP A 134 7.16 -3.36 0.00
C ASP A 134 6.21 -2.88 -1.08
N GLU A 135 6.45 -3.30 -2.32
CA GLU A 135 5.67 -2.90 -3.49
C GLU A 135 5.57 -4.04 -4.50
N GLY A 136 4.38 -4.25 -5.04
CA GLY A 136 4.15 -5.33 -6.01
C GLY A 136 2.69 -5.71 -6.17
N ILE A 137 2.48 -6.88 -6.73
CA ILE A 137 1.16 -7.43 -7.03
C ILE A 137 0.88 -8.58 -6.06
N ALA A 138 -0.23 -8.49 -5.33
CA ALA A 138 -0.73 -9.57 -4.50
C ALA A 138 -1.88 -10.30 -5.21
N ILE A 139 -1.80 -11.61 -5.29
CA ILE A 139 -2.78 -12.49 -5.94
C ILE A 139 -3.28 -13.49 -4.90
N LEU A 140 -4.57 -13.44 -4.60
CA LEU A 140 -5.26 -14.46 -3.82
C LEU A 140 -5.78 -15.52 -4.79
N SER A 141 -5.44 -16.77 -4.57
CA SER A 141 -5.88 -17.89 -5.39
C SER A 141 -6.37 -19.06 -4.55
N ASN A 142 -7.16 -19.95 -5.15
CA ASN A 142 -7.64 -21.16 -4.49
C ASN A 142 -7.32 -22.38 -5.34
N ASP A 143 -6.89 -23.47 -4.70
CA ASP A 143 -6.76 -24.76 -5.36
C ASP A 143 -8.13 -25.44 -5.57
N GLU A 144 -8.15 -26.61 -6.20
CA GLU A 144 -9.37 -27.40 -6.46
C GLU A 144 -10.09 -27.87 -5.17
N ASN A 145 -9.41 -27.86 -4.02
CA ASN A 145 -9.94 -28.22 -2.71
C ASN A 145 -10.35 -26.99 -1.87
N GLY A 146 -10.29 -25.79 -2.46
CA GLY A 146 -10.54 -24.54 -1.79
C GLY A 146 -9.43 -24.14 -0.80
N ASN A 147 -8.22 -24.69 -0.90
CA ASN A 147 -7.10 -24.15 -0.13
C ASN A 147 -6.63 -22.88 -0.80
N GLY A 148 -6.70 -21.79 -0.03
CA GLY A 148 -6.29 -20.48 -0.48
C GLY A 148 -4.80 -20.22 -0.29
N SER A 149 -4.18 -19.55 -1.24
CA SER A 149 -2.80 -19.09 -1.15
C SER A 149 -2.67 -17.61 -1.55
N LEU A 150 -1.69 -16.94 -0.97
CA LEU A 150 -1.30 -15.59 -1.35
C LEU A 150 0.04 -15.63 -2.09
N THR A 151 0.02 -15.21 -3.35
CA THR A 151 1.23 -15.03 -4.17
C THR A 151 1.55 -13.54 -4.26
N PHE A 152 2.82 -13.19 -4.17
CA PHE A 152 3.28 -11.81 -4.31
C PHE A 152 4.34 -11.70 -5.40
N VAL A 153 4.11 -10.82 -6.37
CA VAL A 153 5.08 -10.49 -7.43
C VAL A 153 5.64 -9.11 -7.14
N LYS A 154 6.87 -9.10 -6.62
CA LYS A 154 7.58 -7.88 -6.18
C LYS A 154 7.91 -6.98 -7.36
N THR A 155 7.73 -5.68 -7.20
CA THR A 155 8.29 -4.67 -8.09
C THR A 155 9.74 -4.44 -7.71
N LEU A 156 10.66 -5.00 -8.48
CA LEU A 156 12.10 -4.85 -8.23
C LEU A 156 12.58 -3.45 -8.59
N THR A 157 13.47 -2.90 -7.77
CA THR A 157 14.26 -1.72 -8.12
C THR A 157 15.31 -2.08 -9.20
N ALA A 158 15.91 -1.08 -9.83
CA ALA A 158 16.98 -1.32 -10.80
C ALA A 158 18.18 -2.08 -10.17
N GLU A 159 18.50 -1.79 -8.91
CA GLU A 159 19.57 -2.45 -8.17
C GLU A 159 19.23 -3.93 -7.89
N GLU A 160 18.03 -4.21 -7.41
CA GLU A 160 17.53 -5.58 -7.15
C GLU A 160 17.47 -6.41 -8.44
N THR A 161 17.04 -5.78 -9.54
CA THR A 161 17.04 -6.42 -10.87
C THR A 161 18.47 -6.77 -11.31
N ALA A 162 19.41 -5.86 -11.12
CA ALA A 162 20.82 -6.09 -11.47
C ALA A 162 21.48 -7.20 -10.63
N LYS A 163 21.02 -7.37 -9.38
CA LYS A 163 21.44 -8.46 -8.49
C LYS A 163 20.75 -9.79 -8.76
N GLY A 164 19.71 -9.81 -9.59
CA GLY A 164 18.91 -11.01 -9.86
C GLY A 164 18.10 -11.46 -8.63
N GLU A 165 17.60 -10.53 -7.83
CA GLU A 165 16.80 -10.86 -6.64
C GLU A 165 15.50 -11.57 -7.02
N GLN A 166 14.99 -12.40 -6.10
CA GLN A 166 13.74 -13.13 -6.29
C GLN A 166 12.57 -12.15 -6.45
N GLN A 167 11.75 -12.38 -7.46
CA GLN A 167 10.61 -11.54 -7.78
C GLN A 167 9.26 -12.17 -7.41
N VAL A 168 9.11 -13.48 -7.57
CA VAL A 168 7.85 -14.20 -7.29
C VAL A 168 7.96 -14.97 -5.99
N PHE A 169 7.03 -14.70 -5.07
CA PHE A 169 6.91 -15.37 -3.78
C PHE A 169 5.55 -16.03 -3.71
N THR A 170 5.51 -17.33 -3.48
CA THR A 170 4.27 -18.11 -3.36
C THR A 170 4.00 -18.49 -1.91
N ASN A 171 2.74 -18.70 -1.55
CA ASN A 171 2.32 -19.13 -0.21
C ASN A 171 2.89 -18.26 0.93
N ILE A 172 2.92 -16.93 0.72
CA ILE A 172 3.55 -16.00 1.67
C ILE A 172 2.73 -15.80 2.95
N PHE A 173 1.55 -16.37 3.04
CA PHE A 173 0.69 -16.27 4.23
C PHE A 173 0.00 -17.59 4.55
N SER A 174 0.06 -17.96 5.82
CA SER A 174 -0.69 -19.08 6.38
C SER A 174 -1.06 -18.78 7.83
N VAL A 175 -2.09 -19.41 8.36
CA VAL A 175 -2.49 -19.28 9.76
C VAL A 175 -2.14 -20.58 10.48
N ASP A 176 -1.25 -20.48 11.48
CA ASP A 176 -0.76 -21.67 12.22
C ASP A 176 -0.25 -22.80 11.30
N GLY A 177 0.42 -22.41 10.20
CA GLY A 177 0.92 -23.34 9.20
C GLY A 177 -0.15 -23.99 8.31
N LYS A 178 -1.41 -23.54 8.39
CA LYS A 178 -2.52 -24.00 7.56
C LYS A 178 -2.81 -23.02 6.44
N ALA A 179 -3.17 -23.53 5.27
CA ALA A 179 -3.65 -22.72 4.16
C ALA A 179 -4.96 -22.01 4.52
N LEU A 180 -5.17 -20.85 3.91
CA LEU A 180 -6.48 -20.19 3.92
C LEU A 180 -7.55 -21.13 3.34
N LYS A 181 -8.82 -20.83 3.57
CA LYS A 181 -9.93 -21.59 2.98
C LYS A 181 -10.83 -20.66 2.18
N ASN A 182 -11.00 -20.98 0.89
CA ASN A 182 -11.90 -20.28 -0.03
C ASN A 182 -11.72 -18.76 0.01
N GLY A 183 -10.52 -18.28 -0.32
CA GLY A 183 -10.22 -16.86 -0.42
C GLY A 183 -11.16 -16.16 -1.40
N THR A 184 -11.71 -15.01 -1.03
CA THR A 184 -12.73 -14.30 -1.83
C THR A 184 -12.27 -12.93 -2.31
N SER A 185 -11.61 -12.15 -1.46
CA SER A 185 -11.29 -10.76 -1.79
C SER A 185 -10.05 -10.27 -1.03
N LEU A 186 -9.36 -9.31 -1.65
CA LEU A 186 -8.23 -8.58 -1.07
C LEU A 186 -8.55 -7.10 -0.96
N TYR A 187 -7.98 -6.43 0.04
CA TYR A 187 -8.06 -4.99 0.15
C TYR A 187 -6.82 -4.40 0.83
N ILE A 188 -6.43 -3.21 0.39
CA ILE A 188 -5.41 -2.40 1.06
C ILE A 188 -6.07 -1.12 1.55
N SER A 189 -6.10 -0.94 2.86
CA SER A 189 -6.43 0.32 3.48
C SER A 189 -5.14 1.07 3.85
N ASP A 190 -5.08 2.35 3.51
CA ASP A 190 -3.95 3.22 3.83
C ASP A 190 -4.42 4.63 4.15
N ASN A 191 -5.40 4.73 4.98
CA ASN A 191 -5.97 6.00 5.41
C ASN A 191 -4.99 6.82 6.26
N THR A 192 -4.95 8.11 6.01
CA THR A 192 -4.22 9.07 6.85
C THR A 192 -5.21 9.98 7.55
N TYR A 193 -5.16 10.01 8.88
CA TYR A 193 -5.92 10.95 9.71
C TYR A 193 -4.99 11.75 10.61
N SER A 194 -5.07 13.08 10.57
CA SER A 194 -4.24 13.98 11.39
C SER A 194 -2.74 13.68 11.33
N GLY A 195 -2.20 13.31 10.15
CA GLY A 195 -0.79 12.99 9.94
C GLY A 195 -0.37 11.58 10.38
N ILE A 196 -1.29 10.77 10.91
CA ILE A 196 -1.05 9.36 11.23
C ILE A 196 -1.62 8.50 10.12
N THR A 197 -0.80 7.66 9.52
CA THR A 197 -1.22 6.69 8.51
C THR A 197 -1.61 5.38 9.20
N TYR A 198 -2.81 4.93 8.92
CA TYR A 198 -3.34 3.63 9.31
C TYR A 198 -3.37 2.75 8.08
N SER A 199 -2.60 1.70 8.08
CA SER A 199 -2.50 0.79 6.95
C SER A 199 -2.77 -0.64 7.38
N GLY A 200 -3.51 -1.37 6.55
CA GLY A 200 -3.79 -2.79 6.74
C GLY A 200 -3.96 -3.49 5.41
N PHE A 201 -3.49 -4.71 5.34
CA PHE A 201 -3.74 -5.62 4.24
C PHE A 201 -4.79 -6.64 4.68
N LEU A 202 -5.91 -6.70 3.97
CA LEU A 202 -7.04 -7.53 4.33
C LEU A 202 -7.21 -8.67 3.33
N ILE A 203 -7.44 -9.87 3.86
CA ILE A 203 -7.88 -11.05 3.10
C ILE A 203 -9.23 -11.48 3.65
N ALA A 204 -10.22 -11.62 2.78
CA ALA A 204 -11.50 -12.22 3.13
C ALA A 204 -11.57 -13.66 2.62
N THR A 205 -12.25 -14.51 3.38
CA THR A 205 -12.46 -15.92 3.06
C THR A 205 -13.91 -16.32 3.23
N ASN A 206 -14.31 -17.38 2.51
CA ASN A 206 -15.56 -18.09 2.71
C ASN A 206 -15.26 -19.45 3.40
N ASP A 207 -14.55 -19.37 4.54
CA ASP A 207 -14.42 -20.49 5.46
C ASP A 207 -15.69 -20.64 6.32
N GLU A 208 -15.72 -21.59 7.24
CA GLU A 208 -16.88 -21.84 8.11
C GLU A 208 -17.28 -20.65 9.00
N ASP A 209 -16.34 -19.74 9.26
CA ASP A 209 -16.51 -18.54 10.08
C ASP A 209 -16.66 -17.26 9.25
N GLY A 210 -16.44 -17.28 7.93
CA GLY A 210 -16.42 -16.08 7.08
C GLY A 210 -15.34 -15.11 7.53
N THR A 211 -14.10 -15.60 7.67
CA THR A 211 -13.02 -14.85 8.33
C THR A 211 -12.46 -13.73 7.46
N ILE A 212 -12.23 -12.58 8.09
CA ILE A 212 -11.42 -11.48 7.55
C ILE A 212 -10.10 -11.45 8.33
N TYR A 213 -8.99 -11.66 7.65
CA TYR A 213 -7.63 -11.57 8.17
C TYR A 213 -7.11 -10.17 7.94
N HIS A 214 -6.65 -9.51 9.00
CA HIS A 214 -6.02 -8.20 8.95
C HIS A 214 -4.53 -8.35 9.25
N MET A 215 -3.71 -7.99 8.28
CA MET A 215 -2.27 -8.17 8.31
C MET A 215 -1.55 -6.84 8.24
N ASP A 216 -0.33 -6.82 8.75
CA ASP A 216 0.61 -5.73 8.53
C ASP A 216 0.93 -5.61 7.03
N CYS A 217 0.86 -4.40 6.49
CA CYS A 217 1.10 -4.15 5.07
C CYS A 217 2.55 -4.35 4.63
N LYS A 218 3.51 -4.35 5.56
CA LYS A 218 4.94 -4.46 5.22
C LYS A 218 5.45 -5.88 5.33
N THR A 219 4.95 -6.64 6.31
CA THR A 219 5.47 -7.98 6.65
C THR A 219 4.51 -9.10 6.29
N PHE A 220 3.24 -8.81 6.03
CA PHE A 220 2.15 -9.76 5.95
C PHE A 220 1.96 -10.61 7.22
N GLU A 221 2.49 -10.15 8.36
CA GLU A 221 2.21 -10.77 9.65
C GLU A 221 0.75 -10.53 10.05
N LEU A 222 0.12 -11.55 10.59
CA LEU A 222 -1.26 -11.46 11.06
C LEU A 222 -1.34 -10.53 12.27
N TYR A 223 -2.14 -9.48 12.16
CA TYR A 223 -2.39 -8.53 13.24
C TYR A 223 -3.64 -8.91 14.04
N MET A 224 -4.76 -9.17 13.35
CA MET A 224 -6.02 -9.59 13.97
C MET A 224 -6.93 -10.32 12.97
N THR A 225 -7.99 -10.92 13.47
CA THR A 225 -9.05 -11.53 12.66
C THR A 225 -10.41 -11.04 13.10
N ALA A 226 -11.34 -10.94 12.15
CA ALA A 226 -12.76 -10.77 12.42
C ALA A 226 -13.55 -11.90 11.76
N LYS A 227 -14.63 -12.34 12.43
CA LYS A 227 -15.46 -13.44 11.97
C LYS A 227 -16.87 -12.96 11.67
N MET A 228 -17.45 -13.46 10.59
CA MET A 228 -18.81 -13.14 10.16
C MET A 228 -19.81 -14.27 10.47
N LYS A 229 -19.42 -15.32 11.15
CA LYS A 229 -20.22 -16.51 11.44
C LYS A 229 -21.64 -16.18 11.94
N ASP A 230 -21.76 -15.24 12.87
CA ASP A 230 -23.06 -14.88 13.46
C ASP A 230 -23.98 -14.13 12.48
N THR A 231 -23.43 -13.66 11.35
CA THR A 231 -24.21 -12.96 10.31
C THR A 231 -24.80 -13.90 9.27
N GLY A 232 -24.35 -15.16 9.23
CA GLY A 232 -24.77 -16.19 8.26
C GLY A 232 -24.27 -15.95 6.84
N THR A 233 -23.25 -15.09 6.67
CA THR A 233 -22.66 -14.76 5.36
C THR A 233 -21.16 -14.49 5.48
N TYR A 234 -20.52 -14.10 4.39
CA TYR A 234 -19.09 -13.77 4.33
C TYR A 234 -18.82 -12.54 3.46
N CYS A 235 -17.64 -11.94 3.57
CA CYS A 235 -17.22 -10.83 2.71
C CYS A 235 -16.94 -11.35 1.29
N ALA A 236 -17.72 -10.89 0.33
CA ALA A 236 -17.56 -11.25 -1.08
C ALA A 236 -16.71 -10.23 -1.84
N GLU A 237 -16.80 -8.95 -1.50
CA GLU A 237 -16.09 -7.89 -2.23
C GLU A 237 -15.90 -6.66 -1.32
N PHE A 238 -14.66 -6.20 -1.20
CA PHE A 238 -14.35 -4.93 -0.53
C PHE A 238 -14.55 -3.75 -1.48
N GLY A 239 -14.96 -2.59 -0.91
CA GLY A 239 -15.03 -1.34 -1.66
C GLY A 239 -15.23 -0.14 -0.76
N GLY A 240 -14.28 0.78 -0.81
CA GLY A 240 -14.29 2.01 -0.03
C GLY A 240 -13.74 1.87 1.38
N GLU A 241 -13.32 3.01 1.91
CA GLU A 241 -12.75 3.12 3.24
C GLU A 241 -13.22 4.41 3.93
N TYR A 242 -13.10 4.43 5.25
CA TYR A 242 -13.39 5.61 6.06
C TYR A 242 -12.29 5.86 7.08
N ALA A 243 -12.11 7.15 7.40
CA ALA A 243 -11.32 7.60 8.54
C ALA A 243 -12.02 8.83 9.10
N GLU A 244 -12.74 8.68 10.21
CA GLU A 244 -13.53 9.76 10.83
C GLU A 244 -12.75 10.46 11.93
N ASP A 245 -12.05 9.69 12.76
CA ASP A 245 -11.17 10.16 13.81
C ASP A 245 -10.02 9.16 14.03
N LYS A 246 -9.20 9.37 15.07
CA LYS A 246 -8.09 8.47 15.41
C LYS A 246 -8.52 7.07 15.87
N ALA A 247 -9.77 6.91 16.25
CA ALA A 247 -10.32 5.67 16.77
C ALA A 247 -11.31 4.99 15.82
N SER A 248 -11.66 5.64 14.70
CA SER A 248 -12.70 5.16 13.79
C SER A 248 -12.20 5.20 12.35
N PHE A 249 -11.59 4.11 11.92
CA PHE A 249 -11.18 3.90 10.54
C PHE A 249 -11.32 2.44 10.15
N GLY A 250 -11.52 2.20 8.86
CA GLY A 250 -11.75 0.86 8.34
C GLY A 250 -12.18 0.87 6.88
N CYS A 251 -12.74 -0.23 6.45
CA CYS A 251 -13.27 -0.38 5.10
C CYS A 251 -14.72 -0.85 5.10
N PHE A 252 -15.36 -0.65 3.95
CA PHE A 252 -16.68 -1.19 3.65
C PHE A 252 -16.55 -2.41 2.75
N PHE A 253 -17.55 -3.29 2.82
CA PHE A 253 -17.61 -4.44 1.94
C PHE A 253 -19.06 -4.91 1.75
N ARG A 254 -19.25 -5.61 0.65
CA ARG A 254 -20.47 -6.34 0.34
C ARG A 254 -20.33 -7.78 0.79
N SER A 255 -21.33 -8.30 1.45
CA SER A 255 -21.45 -9.72 1.73
C SER A 255 -21.97 -10.51 0.53
N ALA A 256 -21.85 -11.83 0.58
CA ALA A 256 -22.31 -12.71 -0.49
C ALA A 256 -23.81 -12.62 -0.74
N ASP A 257 -24.61 -12.34 0.28
CA ASP A 257 -26.07 -12.15 0.19
C ASP A 257 -26.51 -10.71 -0.11
N GLY A 258 -25.54 -9.81 -0.42
CA GLY A 258 -25.80 -8.44 -0.88
C GLY A 258 -26.04 -7.42 0.21
N ARG A 259 -25.69 -7.71 1.48
CA ARG A 259 -25.76 -6.74 2.57
C ARG A 259 -24.48 -5.88 2.60
N LEU A 260 -24.60 -4.65 3.11
CA LEU A 260 -23.49 -3.74 3.32
C LEU A 260 -22.94 -3.88 4.74
N PHE A 261 -21.65 -4.05 4.85
CA PHE A 261 -20.93 -4.12 6.12
C PHE A 261 -19.78 -3.13 6.16
N ARG A 262 -19.32 -2.84 7.37
CA ARG A 262 -18.04 -2.21 7.63
C ARG A 262 -17.16 -3.10 8.49
N TYR A 263 -15.88 -3.07 8.23
CA TYR A 263 -14.85 -3.63 9.09
C TYR A 263 -14.13 -2.50 9.80
N ASP A 264 -14.12 -2.50 11.13
CA ASP A 264 -13.35 -1.58 11.95
C ASP A 264 -11.94 -2.13 12.16
N MET A 265 -10.95 -1.39 11.67
CA MET A 265 -9.56 -1.84 11.68
C MET A 265 -8.87 -1.68 13.05
N ASN A 266 -9.40 -0.84 13.94
CA ASN A 266 -8.88 -0.71 15.31
C ASN A 266 -9.39 -1.81 16.22
N GLY A 267 -10.68 -2.08 16.15
CA GLY A 267 -11.35 -3.02 17.04
C GLY A 267 -11.38 -4.46 16.52
N GLY A 268 -11.07 -4.69 15.24
CA GLY A 268 -11.13 -6.01 14.63
C GLY A 268 -12.55 -6.60 14.59
N PHE A 269 -13.58 -5.78 14.42
CA PHE A 269 -14.96 -6.25 14.39
C PHE A 269 -15.69 -5.82 13.12
N VAL A 270 -16.72 -6.58 12.78
CA VAL A 270 -17.62 -6.34 11.65
C VAL A 270 -18.95 -5.84 12.15
N SER A 271 -19.54 -4.86 11.47
CA SER A 271 -20.89 -4.39 11.75
C SER A 271 -21.69 -4.17 10.47
N GLU A 272 -22.94 -4.61 10.48
CA GLU A 272 -23.87 -4.41 9.37
C GLU A 272 -24.32 -2.95 9.28
N ILE A 273 -24.45 -2.46 8.06
CA ILE A 273 -25.01 -1.15 7.73
C ILE A 273 -26.49 -1.36 7.34
N THR A 274 -27.36 -1.22 8.30
CA THR A 274 -28.79 -1.57 8.16
C THR A 274 -29.62 -0.55 7.40
N ASP A 275 -29.07 0.64 7.11
CA ASP A 275 -29.74 1.69 6.32
C ASP A 275 -29.46 1.57 4.80
N ALA A 276 -28.86 0.46 4.36
CA ALA A 276 -28.74 0.15 2.93
C ALA A 276 -30.14 -0.13 2.34
N PRO A 277 -30.59 0.65 1.35
CA PRO A 277 -31.97 0.63 0.91
C PRO A 277 -32.28 -0.53 -0.04
N PHE A 278 -31.29 -1.31 -0.47
CA PHE A 278 -31.43 -2.40 -1.44
C PHE A 278 -30.29 -3.46 -1.24
N LYS A 279 -30.47 -4.61 -1.83
CA LYS A 279 -29.41 -5.63 -1.94
C LYS A 279 -28.38 -5.19 -2.95
N ILE A 280 -27.12 -5.26 -2.58
CA ILE A 280 -25.99 -4.76 -3.36
C ILE A 280 -25.49 -5.87 -4.28
N ASP A 281 -25.48 -5.63 -5.59
CA ASP A 281 -24.87 -6.53 -6.58
C ASP A 281 -23.36 -6.35 -6.66
N ARG A 282 -22.88 -5.11 -6.61
CA ARG A 282 -21.46 -4.77 -6.68
C ARG A 282 -21.12 -3.60 -5.77
N ILE A 283 -19.89 -3.61 -5.26
CA ILE A 283 -19.29 -2.53 -4.47
C ILE A 283 -17.86 -2.27 -4.96
N PHE A 284 -17.42 -1.03 -4.92
CA PHE A 284 -16.07 -0.65 -5.30
C PHE A 284 -15.69 0.73 -4.74
N ASP A 285 -14.41 1.08 -4.84
CA ASP A 285 -13.91 2.41 -4.49
C ASP A 285 -14.49 3.47 -5.43
N GLY A 286 -15.43 4.26 -4.94
CA GLY A 286 -16.10 5.27 -5.76
C GLY A 286 -15.23 6.49 -6.01
N THR A 287 -15.07 7.34 -5.01
CA THR A 287 -14.37 8.62 -5.19
C THR A 287 -13.33 8.85 -4.11
N THR A 288 -12.19 9.42 -4.50
CA THR A 288 -11.23 9.96 -3.53
C THR A 288 -11.42 11.46 -3.40
N LYS A 289 -11.64 11.93 -2.19
CA LYS A 289 -11.54 13.36 -1.88
C LYS A 289 -10.18 13.62 -1.24
N SER A 290 -9.28 14.25 -1.98
CA SER A 290 -8.09 14.86 -1.39
C SER A 290 -8.43 16.31 -1.07
N THR A 291 -8.52 16.65 0.20
CA THR A 291 -8.48 18.06 0.61
C THR A 291 -7.02 18.43 0.82
N ALA A 292 -6.52 19.43 0.09
CA ALA A 292 -5.12 19.85 0.11
C ALA A 292 -4.60 20.24 1.51
N ALA A 293 -5.48 20.52 2.45
CA ALA A 293 -5.13 20.98 3.80
C ALA A 293 -4.93 19.85 4.82
N THR A 294 -5.41 18.64 4.58
CA THR A 294 -5.42 17.57 5.61
C THR A 294 -4.93 16.21 5.12
N ALA A 295 -4.43 16.09 3.89
CA ALA A 295 -3.92 14.85 3.30
C ALA A 295 -4.83 13.60 3.49
N LYS A 296 -6.13 13.80 3.61
CA LYS A 296 -7.10 12.70 3.72
C LYS A 296 -7.41 12.16 2.33
N SER A 297 -7.01 10.94 2.05
CA SER A 297 -7.57 10.19 0.94
C SER A 297 -8.65 9.26 1.48
N THR A 298 -9.88 9.65 1.37
CA THR A 298 -11.02 8.80 1.72
C THR A 298 -11.61 8.25 0.43
N ARG A 299 -11.67 6.95 0.32
CA ARG A 299 -12.30 6.24 -0.80
C ARG A 299 -13.70 5.84 -0.36
N TYR A 300 -14.70 6.57 -0.84
CA TYR A 300 -16.09 6.27 -0.47
C TYR A 300 -16.56 4.99 -1.15
N PRO A 301 -17.30 4.11 -0.45
CA PRO A 301 -17.93 2.97 -1.09
C PRO A 301 -19.00 3.45 -2.06
N LEU A 302 -18.91 2.98 -3.27
CA LEU A 302 -19.92 3.11 -4.31
C LEU A 302 -20.48 1.73 -4.59
N PHE A 303 -21.79 1.59 -4.56
CA PHE A 303 -22.46 0.31 -4.72
C PHE A 303 -23.75 0.47 -5.52
N TYR A 304 -24.20 -0.58 -6.15
CA TYR A 304 -25.43 -0.56 -6.92
C TYR A 304 -26.13 -1.92 -6.94
N ASP A 305 -27.41 -1.88 -7.27
CA ASP A 305 -28.20 -3.02 -7.71
C ASP A 305 -28.61 -2.82 -9.19
N GLN A 306 -29.65 -3.54 -9.64
CA GLN A 306 -30.12 -3.48 -11.02
C GLN A 306 -30.56 -2.09 -11.48
N ASN A 307 -31.00 -1.19 -10.60
CA ASN A 307 -31.58 0.09 -11.03
C ASN A 307 -31.18 1.30 -10.16
N THR A 308 -30.53 1.07 -9.04
CA THR A 308 -30.19 2.13 -8.10
C THR A 308 -28.69 2.10 -7.76
N ILE A 309 -28.07 3.27 -7.84
CA ILE A 309 -26.69 3.47 -7.39
C ILE A 309 -26.68 4.18 -6.05
N GLY A 310 -25.84 3.76 -5.14
CA GLY A 310 -25.68 4.34 -3.80
C GLY A 310 -24.25 4.68 -3.47
N ILE A 311 -24.07 5.68 -2.61
CA ILE A 311 -22.78 6.07 -2.03
C ILE A 311 -22.94 6.39 -0.55
N ARG A 312 -21.93 5.99 0.25
CA ARG A 312 -21.84 6.37 1.66
C ARG A 312 -20.56 7.17 1.89
N LYS A 313 -20.67 8.38 2.42
CA LYS A 313 -19.54 9.30 2.53
C LYS A 313 -18.76 9.22 3.85
N SER A 314 -19.33 8.60 4.87
CA SER A 314 -18.67 8.40 6.17
C SER A 314 -19.38 7.27 6.92
N ALA A 315 -18.82 6.83 8.04
CA ALA A 315 -19.49 5.82 8.88
C ALA A 315 -20.77 6.37 9.52
N SER A 316 -20.85 7.67 9.75
CA SER A 316 -22.01 8.37 10.35
C SER A 316 -22.97 8.98 9.33
N ALA A 317 -22.52 9.19 8.06
CA ALA A 317 -23.39 9.73 7.03
C ALA A 317 -24.35 8.68 6.48
N GLY A 318 -25.62 9.05 6.27
CA GLY A 318 -26.59 8.23 5.59
C GLY A 318 -26.19 7.92 4.14
N ILE A 319 -26.76 6.87 3.58
CA ILE A 319 -26.61 6.49 2.19
C ILE A 319 -27.36 7.47 1.30
N ARG A 320 -26.70 7.93 0.24
CA ARG A 320 -27.32 8.69 -0.84
C ARG A 320 -27.49 7.80 -2.04
N THR A 321 -28.66 7.85 -2.64
CA THR A 321 -29.01 7.03 -3.80
C THR A 321 -29.44 7.88 -4.98
N ASN A 322 -29.31 7.31 -6.15
CA ASN A 322 -29.86 7.85 -7.38
C ASN A 322 -30.34 6.70 -8.27
N ALA A 323 -31.44 6.89 -8.99
CA ALA A 323 -32.03 5.91 -9.86
C ALA A 323 -32.48 6.57 -11.18
N GLU A 324 -32.73 5.76 -12.18
CA GLU A 324 -33.24 6.22 -13.47
C GLU A 324 -34.47 5.38 -13.84
N GLU A 325 -35.63 6.02 -13.84
CA GLU A 325 -36.91 5.34 -14.11
C GLU A 325 -36.94 4.76 -15.53
N GLY A 326 -37.38 3.53 -15.66
CA GLY A 326 -37.46 2.83 -16.96
C GLY A 326 -36.13 2.25 -17.45
N TRP A 327 -35.05 2.31 -16.64
CA TRP A 327 -33.71 1.85 -17.00
C TRP A 327 -33.14 0.91 -15.94
N ASP A 328 -32.35 -0.06 -16.42
CA ASP A 328 -31.54 -0.94 -15.55
C ASP A 328 -30.05 -0.57 -15.67
N ILE A 329 -29.33 -0.60 -14.55
CA ILE A 329 -27.89 -0.42 -14.53
C ILE A 329 -27.22 -1.66 -15.11
N VAL A 330 -26.40 -1.46 -16.13
CA VAL A 330 -25.53 -2.51 -16.69
C VAL A 330 -24.21 -2.56 -15.91
N ASN A 331 -23.57 -1.39 -15.74
CA ASN A 331 -22.33 -1.28 -14.99
C ASN A 331 -22.02 0.19 -14.65
N VAL A 332 -20.99 0.42 -13.84
CA VAL A 332 -20.59 1.76 -13.40
C VAL A 332 -19.10 1.95 -13.56
N GLY A 333 -18.72 2.98 -14.30
CA GLY A 333 -17.33 3.41 -14.46
C GLY A 333 -17.03 4.66 -13.63
N VAL A 334 -15.88 4.74 -13.01
CA VAL A 334 -15.42 5.92 -12.30
C VAL A 334 -14.24 6.53 -13.02
N GLN A 335 -14.44 7.71 -13.59
CA GLN A 335 -13.37 8.50 -14.19
C GLN A 335 -12.77 9.44 -13.15
N ARG A 336 -11.46 9.47 -13.06
CA ARG A 336 -10.72 10.37 -12.17
C ARG A 336 -9.93 11.35 -13.01
N VAL A 337 -10.37 12.60 -13.06
CA VAL A 337 -9.66 13.67 -13.74
C VAL A 337 -9.18 14.68 -12.70
N SER A 338 -7.87 14.79 -12.50
CA SER A 338 -7.28 15.69 -11.52
C SER A 338 -7.79 15.43 -10.10
N SER A 339 -8.50 16.38 -9.50
CA SER A 339 -9.11 16.28 -8.15
C SER A 339 -10.56 15.83 -8.16
N ASN A 340 -11.15 15.69 -9.33
CA ASN A 340 -12.55 15.38 -9.49
C ASN A 340 -12.74 13.91 -9.93
N ALA A 341 -13.71 13.25 -9.35
CA ALA A 341 -14.18 11.98 -9.83
C ALA A 341 -15.59 12.15 -10.43
N TYR A 342 -15.80 11.58 -11.58
CA TYR A 342 -17.09 11.51 -12.24
C TYR A 342 -17.54 10.06 -12.28
N ILE A 343 -18.78 9.82 -11.89
CA ILE A 343 -19.38 8.51 -11.89
C ILE A 343 -20.23 8.38 -13.14
N HIS A 344 -19.87 7.48 -14.01
CA HIS A 344 -20.57 7.19 -15.25
C HIS A 344 -21.37 5.91 -15.09
N VAL A 345 -22.69 6.02 -15.13
CA VAL A 345 -23.60 4.88 -15.01
C VAL A 345 -24.11 4.50 -16.37
N LEU A 346 -23.81 3.28 -16.80
CA LEU A 346 -24.31 2.71 -18.03
C LEU A 346 -25.67 2.06 -17.77
N PHE A 347 -26.67 2.53 -18.48
CA PHE A 347 -28.05 2.07 -18.40
C PHE A 347 -28.49 1.35 -19.66
N ARG A 348 -29.37 0.36 -19.49
CA ARG A 348 -30.14 -0.29 -20.56
C ARG A 348 -31.62 -0.01 -20.37
N SER A 349 -32.32 0.35 -21.43
CA SER A 349 -33.77 0.57 -21.38
C SER A 349 -34.54 -0.72 -21.08
N LYS A 350 -35.54 -0.63 -20.21
CA LYS A 350 -36.46 -1.74 -19.92
C LYS A 350 -37.44 -2.01 -21.04
N SER A 351 -37.77 -0.98 -21.82
CA SER A 351 -38.72 -1.08 -22.97
C SER A 351 -38.06 -1.49 -24.30
N ASP A 352 -36.74 -1.19 -24.44
CA ASP A 352 -35.97 -1.54 -25.63
C ASP A 352 -34.58 -2.06 -25.24
N PRO A 353 -34.32 -3.37 -25.24
CA PRO A 353 -33.07 -3.96 -24.83
C PRO A 353 -31.86 -3.61 -25.70
N THR A 354 -32.08 -2.94 -26.85
CA THR A 354 -31.01 -2.43 -27.72
C THR A 354 -30.67 -0.97 -27.47
N SER A 355 -31.45 -0.26 -26.66
CA SER A 355 -31.26 1.14 -26.31
C SER A 355 -30.51 1.28 -24.98
N TYR A 356 -29.45 2.07 -25.02
CA TYR A 356 -28.57 2.33 -23.88
C TYR A 356 -28.29 3.81 -23.73
N LYS A 357 -27.92 4.23 -22.54
CA LYS A 357 -27.32 5.54 -22.28
C LYS A 357 -26.32 5.49 -21.14
N THR A 358 -25.32 6.34 -21.20
CA THR A 358 -24.46 6.65 -20.05
C THR A 358 -24.92 7.97 -19.45
N LYS A 359 -25.16 8.00 -18.14
CA LYS A 359 -25.41 9.21 -17.37
C LYS A 359 -24.28 9.52 -16.46
N VAL A 360 -23.99 10.81 -16.24
CA VAL A 360 -22.93 11.27 -15.39
C VAL A 360 -23.49 11.75 -14.06
N ALA A 361 -23.02 11.16 -12.96
CA ALA A 361 -23.36 11.61 -11.64
C ALA A 361 -22.23 12.46 -11.01
N SER A 362 -22.59 13.41 -10.15
CA SER A 362 -21.63 14.10 -9.32
C SER A 362 -20.95 13.10 -8.37
N SER A 363 -19.71 13.38 -7.96
CA SER A 363 -18.96 12.56 -7.00
C SER A 363 -19.65 12.39 -5.64
N SER A 364 -20.75 13.09 -5.41
CA SER A 364 -21.55 13.02 -4.21
C SER A 364 -22.88 12.30 -4.39
N LEU A 365 -23.22 11.89 -5.63
CA LEU A 365 -24.52 11.32 -6.01
C LEU A 365 -25.73 12.17 -5.57
N THR A 366 -25.53 13.46 -5.33
CA THR A 366 -26.64 14.33 -4.93
C THR A 366 -27.60 14.60 -6.06
N GLN A 367 -27.09 14.55 -7.29
CA GLN A 367 -27.85 14.78 -8.52
C GLN A 367 -27.06 14.25 -9.71
N TRP A 368 -27.75 14.05 -10.83
CA TRP A 368 -27.10 13.90 -12.14
C TRP A 368 -26.37 15.18 -12.49
N ALA A 369 -25.27 15.07 -13.20
CA ALA A 369 -24.58 16.24 -13.75
C ALA A 369 -25.48 16.89 -14.82
N THR A 370 -25.53 18.22 -14.84
CA THR A 370 -26.31 18.98 -15.80
C THR A 370 -25.43 19.84 -16.69
N LYS A 371 -25.85 20.03 -17.94
CA LYS A 371 -25.34 21.00 -18.90
C LYS A 371 -26.44 22.02 -19.23
N THR A 372 -26.06 23.22 -19.66
CA THR A 372 -26.99 24.20 -20.13
C THR A 372 -27.04 24.13 -21.69
N GLU A 373 -28.21 23.99 -22.24
CA GLU A 373 -28.44 23.95 -23.68
C GLU A 373 -29.45 25.04 -24.08
N GLU A 374 -29.32 25.60 -25.26
CA GLU A 374 -30.35 26.47 -25.84
C GLU A 374 -31.38 25.60 -26.57
N ILE A 375 -32.61 25.62 -26.07
CA ILE A 375 -33.74 24.91 -26.70
C ILE A 375 -34.81 25.95 -26.96
N ASP A 376 -35.18 26.10 -28.21
CA ASP A 376 -36.15 27.11 -28.69
C ASP A 376 -35.84 28.54 -28.25
N GLY A 377 -34.54 28.89 -28.12
CA GLY A 377 -34.10 30.21 -27.71
C GLY A 377 -34.09 30.45 -26.19
N GLU A 378 -34.39 29.43 -25.40
CA GLU A 378 -34.31 29.47 -23.93
C GLU A 378 -33.16 28.61 -23.42
N SER A 379 -32.44 29.11 -22.38
CA SER A 379 -31.38 28.35 -21.69
C SER A 379 -31.99 27.34 -20.74
N VAL A 380 -31.94 26.06 -21.11
CA VAL A 380 -32.48 24.95 -20.33
C VAL A 380 -31.36 24.09 -19.72
N LYS A 381 -31.51 23.68 -18.46
CA LYS A 381 -30.61 22.70 -17.86
C LYS A 381 -31.09 21.29 -18.17
N THR A 382 -30.23 20.50 -18.82
CA THR A 382 -30.49 19.10 -19.15
C THR A 382 -29.45 18.22 -18.46
N ASP A 383 -29.78 16.96 -18.20
CA ASP A 383 -28.81 15.99 -17.66
C ASP A 383 -27.68 15.71 -18.65
N VAL A 384 -26.49 15.47 -18.17
CA VAL A 384 -25.38 15.01 -19.02
C VAL A 384 -25.56 13.53 -19.28
N GLU A 385 -26.01 13.20 -20.47
CA GLU A 385 -26.21 11.81 -20.89
C GLU A 385 -25.69 11.58 -22.32
N TYR A 386 -25.33 10.34 -22.58
CA TYR A 386 -24.79 9.89 -23.89
C TYR A 386 -25.55 8.65 -24.33
N PRO A 387 -26.63 8.84 -25.11
CA PRO A 387 -27.44 7.74 -25.64
C PRO A 387 -26.74 7.03 -26.80
N PHE A 388 -26.95 5.72 -26.91
CA PHE A 388 -26.52 4.92 -28.06
C PHE A 388 -27.39 3.66 -28.19
N ALA A 389 -27.29 2.99 -29.34
CA ALA A 389 -27.99 1.74 -29.56
C ALA A 389 -27.02 0.64 -30.02
N THR A 390 -27.22 -0.58 -29.50
CA THR A 390 -26.47 -1.76 -29.93
C THR A 390 -27.24 -3.04 -29.61
N SER A 391 -27.19 -4.02 -30.47
CA SER A 391 -27.69 -5.37 -30.21
C SER A 391 -26.65 -6.32 -29.66
N ASN A 392 -25.38 -5.86 -29.48
CA ASN A 392 -24.25 -6.70 -29.10
C ASN A 392 -23.31 -5.94 -28.18
N LEU A 393 -23.83 -5.54 -27.03
CA LEU A 393 -23.01 -4.95 -25.96
C LEU A 393 -22.04 -5.98 -25.43
N LYS A 394 -20.75 -5.63 -25.38
CA LYS A 394 -19.67 -6.44 -24.83
C LYS A 394 -19.37 -6.05 -23.38
N MET A 395 -20.39 -5.90 -22.57
CA MET A 395 -20.30 -5.57 -21.15
C MET A 395 -21.54 -6.09 -20.40
N ASP A 396 -21.35 -6.54 -19.17
CA ASP A 396 -22.40 -6.94 -18.22
C ASP A 396 -22.04 -6.50 -16.80
N SER A 397 -22.87 -6.87 -15.83
CA SER A 397 -22.64 -6.57 -14.40
C SER A 397 -21.41 -7.27 -13.81
N HIS A 398 -20.91 -8.33 -14.41
CA HIS A 398 -19.71 -9.05 -13.99
C HIS A 398 -18.43 -8.45 -14.57
N SER A 399 -18.54 -7.62 -15.60
CA SER A 399 -17.41 -6.94 -16.20
C SER A 399 -16.70 -6.08 -15.15
N LYS A 400 -15.42 -6.36 -14.90
CA LYS A 400 -14.58 -5.52 -14.02
C LYS A 400 -14.22 -4.26 -14.79
N ILE A 401 -14.41 -3.09 -14.17
CA ILE A 401 -14.06 -1.79 -14.78
C ILE A 401 -12.94 -1.16 -13.97
N LEU A 402 -11.86 -0.77 -14.64
CA LEU A 402 -10.75 -0.03 -14.05
C LEU A 402 -10.57 1.32 -14.74
N GLY A 403 -10.74 2.38 -13.95
CA GLY A 403 -10.41 3.74 -14.37
C GLY A 403 -8.92 4.01 -14.35
N ASN A 404 -8.52 5.03 -15.09
CA ASN A 404 -7.16 5.52 -15.14
C ASN A 404 -7.19 7.03 -14.83
N ARG A 405 -6.05 7.58 -14.46
CA ARG A 405 -5.92 9.00 -14.11
C ARG A 405 -5.38 9.86 -15.24
N ILE A 406 -4.89 9.24 -16.33
CA ILE A 406 -4.21 9.91 -17.43
C ILE A 406 -5.16 10.15 -18.60
N SER A 407 -6.05 9.21 -18.87
CA SER A 407 -7.01 9.28 -19.97
C SER A 407 -8.46 9.25 -19.48
N SER A 408 -9.37 9.67 -20.35
CA SER A 408 -10.82 9.53 -20.12
C SER A 408 -11.30 8.09 -20.30
N ASP A 409 -10.45 7.20 -20.84
CA ASP A 409 -10.82 5.83 -21.11
C ASP A 409 -10.62 4.95 -19.87
N VAL A 410 -11.49 3.97 -19.70
CA VAL A 410 -11.39 2.90 -18.71
C VAL A 410 -11.20 1.56 -19.43
N TYR A 411 -10.54 0.62 -18.79
CA TYR A 411 -10.56 -0.77 -19.22
C TYR A 411 -11.72 -1.51 -18.58
N TYR A 412 -12.26 -2.46 -19.32
CA TYR A 412 -13.22 -3.40 -18.77
C TYR A 412 -13.03 -4.79 -19.36
N THR A 413 -13.44 -5.81 -18.61
CA THR A 413 -13.38 -7.20 -19.03
C THR A 413 -14.71 -7.66 -19.60
N TYR A 414 -14.69 -8.48 -20.63
CA TYR A 414 -15.85 -9.22 -21.10
C TYR A 414 -15.38 -10.49 -21.81
N ASP A 415 -15.99 -11.64 -21.53
CA ASP A 415 -15.46 -12.94 -21.91
C ASP A 415 -13.96 -13.05 -21.54
N ASN A 416 -13.12 -13.48 -22.47
CA ASN A 416 -11.66 -13.59 -22.27
C ASN A 416 -10.90 -12.48 -22.97
N ALA A 417 -11.43 -11.26 -22.96
CA ALA A 417 -10.80 -10.11 -23.56
C ALA A 417 -10.98 -8.85 -22.72
N ILE A 418 -10.11 -7.89 -22.96
CA ILE A 418 -10.15 -6.58 -22.32
C ILE A 418 -10.47 -5.54 -23.38
N TYR A 419 -11.42 -4.69 -23.05
CA TYR A 419 -11.94 -3.64 -23.92
C TYR A 419 -11.64 -2.27 -23.34
N ARG A 420 -11.75 -1.23 -24.17
CA ARG A 420 -11.72 0.17 -23.74
C ARG A 420 -13.09 0.81 -23.87
N TRP A 421 -13.37 1.72 -22.94
CA TRP A 421 -14.59 2.52 -22.95
C TRP A 421 -14.26 3.96 -22.56
N SER A 422 -14.60 4.92 -23.43
CA SER A 422 -14.38 6.35 -23.20
C SER A 422 -15.37 6.98 -22.23
N LEU A 423 -16.33 6.22 -21.71
CA LEU A 423 -17.40 6.65 -20.81
C LEU A 423 -18.45 7.61 -21.40
N THR A 424 -18.13 8.30 -22.49
CA THR A 424 -19.01 9.27 -23.17
C THR A 424 -19.51 8.77 -24.53
N SER A 425 -19.24 7.50 -24.86
CA SER A 425 -19.67 6.83 -26.08
C SER A 425 -20.11 5.40 -25.76
N ALA A 426 -20.52 4.65 -26.77
CA ALA A 426 -20.73 3.22 -26.62
C ALA A 426 -19.44 2.52 -26.17
N PRO A 427 -19.51 1.53 -25.25
CA PRO A 427 -18.39 0.68 -24.93
C PRO A 427 -17.79 0.03 -26.18
N GLY A 428 -16.47 -0.17 -26.19
CA GLY A 428 -15.75 -0.70 -27.34
C GLY A 428 -16.29 -2.07 -27.78
N SER A 429 -16.48 -2.28 -29.07
CA SER A 429 -16.94 -3.56 -29.65
C SER A 429 -15.80 -4.51 -30.01
N LYS A 430 -14.57 -4.02 -30.07
CA LYS A 430 -13.36 -4.79 -30.38
C LYS A 430 -12.44 -4.85 -29.15
N PRO A 431 -11.87 -6.02 -28.84
CA PRO A 431 -10.88 -6.11 -27.79
C PRO A 431 -9.68 -5.20 -28.02
N ALA A 432 -9.27 -4.48 -27.00
CA ALA A 432 -8.00 -3.76 -26.95
C ALA A 432 -6.85 -4.76 -26.68
N ILE A 433 -7.08 -5.69 -25.77
CA ILE A 433 -6.12 -6.74 -25.43
C ILE A 433 -6.80 -8.10 -25.57
N LYS A 434 -6.11 -9.00 -26.28
CA LYS A 434 -6.45 -10.43 -26.35
C LYS A 434 -5.37 -11.22 -25.63
N LEU A 435 -5.79 -12.09 -24.76
CA LEU A 435 -4.90 -12.98 -24.03
C LEU A 435 -4.45 -14.16 -24.89
N PRO A 436 -3.36 -14.87 -24.50
CA PRO A 436 -2.99 -16.12 -25.10
C PRO A 436 -4.15 -17.14 -25.08
N ALA A 437 -4.11 -18.08 -25.98
CA ALA A 437 -5.17 -19.10 -26.10
C ALA A 437 -5.26 -19.96 -24.83
N GLY A 438 -6.48 -20.22 -24.37
CA GLY A 438 -6.76 -21.01 -23.18
C GLY A 438 -6.77 -20.24 -21.86
N GLU A 439 -6.26 -18.99 -21.86
CA GLU A 439 -6.31 -18.14 -20.68
C GLU A 439 -7.72 -17.62 -20.42
N GLN A 440 -8.19 -17.71 -19.18
CA GLN A 440 -9.47 -17.18 -18.72
C GLN A 440 -9.22 -16.08 -17.74
N ILE A 441 -9.73 -14.85 -18.01
CA ILE A 441 -9.59 -13.72 -17.09
C ILE A 441 -10.31 -14.02 -15.79
N ARG A 442 -9.66 -13.78 -14.68
CA ARG A 442 -10.24 -13.86 -13.34
C ARG A 442 -10.42 -12.49 -12.71
N ASP A 443 -9.39 -11.64 -12.79
CA ASP A 443 -9.45 -10.30 -12.22
C ASP A 443 -8.43 -9.39 -12.89
N ILE A 444 -8.59 -8.07 -12.69
CA ILE A 444 -7.67 -7.05 -13.21
C ILE A 444 -7.39 -5.99 -12.13
N ALA A 445 -6.18 -5.44 -12.14
CA ALA A 445 -5.75 -4.34 -11.27
C ALA A 445 -4.88 -3.34 -12.01
N THR A 446 -4.64 -2.19 -11.38
CA THR A 446 -3.72 -1.15 -11.88
C THR A 446 -2.79 -0.69 -10.76
N ASN A 447 -1.63 -0.09 -11.11
CA ASN A 447 -0.63 0.35 -10.14
C ASN A 447 -0.81 1.79 -9.67
N PHE A 448 -1.92 2.44 -9.92
CA PHE A 448 -2.08 3.80 -9.47
C PHE A 448 -2.95 3.93 -8.24
N LYS A 449 -2.41 4.71 -7.30
CA LYS A 449 -3.08 5.17 -6.11
C LYS A 449 -3.45 6.64 -6.29
N GLY A 450 -4.74 6.93 -6.44
CA GLY A 450 -5.22 8.32 -6.49
C GLY A 450 -4.54 9.14 -7.59
N ARG A 451 -3.65 10.07 -7.22
CA ARG A 451 -3.07 11.07 -8.14
C ARG A 451 -1.69 10.72 -8.71
N LYS A 452 -0.99 9.74 -8.19
CA LYS A 452 0.40 9.43 -8.60
C LYS A 452 0.56 7.97 -8.94
N ALA A 453 1.14 7.66 -10.11
CA ALA A 453 1.83 6.40 -10.29
C ALA A 453 3.11 6.44 -9.44
N SER A 454 3.43 5.33 -8.80
CA SER A 454 4.62 5.25 -7.95
C SER A 454 5.91 5.31 -8.77
N ASP A 455 5.87 4.80 -10.00
CA ASP A 455 7.02 4.59 -10.89
C ASP A 455 6.93 5.36 -12.22
N GLY A 456 5.93 6.23 -12.39
CA GLY A 456 5.78 7.05 -13.60
C GLY A 456 5.15 6.34 -14.80
N GLU A 457 5.00 5.01 -14.80
CA GLU A 457 4.36 4.25 -15.86
C GLU A 457 3.09 3.54 -15.37
N ASP A 458 1.95 3.81 -16.02
CA ASP A 458 0.70 3.16 -15.68
C ASP A 458 0.65 1.76 -16.29
N LYS A 459 0.36 0.76 -15.44
CA LYS A 459 0.30 -0.66 -15.79
C LYS A 459 -1.08 -1.24 -15.52
N LEU A 460 -1.47 -2.16 -16.36
CA LEU A 460 -2.63 -3.03 -16.19
C LEU A 460 -2.14 -4.43 -15.87
N TYR A 461 -2.58 -4.97 -14.76
CA TYR A 461 -2.31 -6.34 -14.31
C TYR A 461 -3.54 -7.20 -14.57
N VAL A 462 -3.34 -8.33 -15.22
CA VAL A 462 -4.40 -9.26 -15.60
C VAL A 462 -4.05 -10.62 -15.05
N VAL A 463 -4.83 -11.12 -14.12
CA VAL A 463 -4.68 -12.49 -13.64
C VAL A 463 -5.64 -13.40 -14.36
N THR A 464 -5.12 -14.57 -14.72
CA THR A 464 -5.82 -15.55 -15.54
C THR A 464 -5.67 -16.93 -14.97
N TYR A 465 -6.57 -17.83 -15.42
CA TYR A 465 -6.51 -19.26 -15.16
C TYR A 465 -6.55 -20.03 -16.48
N ASN A 466 -5.66 -21.01 -16.64
CA ASN A 466 -5.67 -21.87 -17.81
C ASN A 466 -5.77 -23.35 -17.35
N PRO A 467 -6.97 -23.95 -17.39
CA PRO A 467 -7.17 -25.31 -16.91
C PRO A 467 -6.33 -26.35 -17.65
N SER A 468 -5.90 -26.03 -18.89
CA SER A 468 -5.09 -26.93 -19.73
C SER A 468 -3.58 -26.75 -19.50
N ARG A 469 -3.15 -25.80 -18.68
CA ARG A 469 -1.73 -25.59 -18.39
C ARG A 469 -1.15 -26.78 -17.65
N SER A 470 0.01 -27.25 -18.09
CA SER A 470 0.80 -28.25 -17.37
C SER A 470 1.50 -27.64 -16.16
N GLY A 471 1.71 -28.41 -15.11
CA GLY A 471 2.37 -27.99 -13.86
C GLY A 471 1.42 -27.95 -12.67
N GLU A 472 1.97 -27.60 -11.52
CA GLU A 472 1.25 -27.55 -10.24
C GLU A 472 0.25 -26.38 -10.22
N HIS A 473 0.69 -25.23 -10.70
CA HIS A 473 -0.13 -24.01 -10.73
C HIS A 473 -0.57 -23.67 -12.15
N LYS A 474 -1.82 -23.29 -12.30
CA LYS A 474 -2.46 -22.98 -13.58
C LYS A 474 -2.81 -21.51 -13.77
N GLY A 475 -2.66 -20.70 -12.71
CA GLY A 475 -2.90 -19.27 -12.72
C GLY A 475 -1.67 -18.49 -13.16
N SER A 476 -1.88 -17.35 -13.81
CA SER A 476 -0.82 -16.52 -14.39
C SER A 476 -1.11 -15.04 -14.22
N LEU A 477 -0.05 -14.25 -14.29
CA LEU A 477 -0.12 -12.79 -14.31
C LEU A 477 0.46 -12.25 -15.61
N TYR A 478 -0.30 -11.42 -16.32
CA TYR A 478 0.15 -10.66 -17.47
C TYR A 478 0.15 -9.17 -17.13
N VAL A 479 1.23 -8.48 -17.49
CA VAL A 479 1.43 -7.05 -17.22
C VAL A 479 1.47 -6.29 -18.54
N TYR A 480 0.52 -5.37 -18.72
CA TYR A 480 0.43 -4.53 -19.91
C TYR A 480 0.72 -3.07 -19.55
N ARG A 481 1.37 -2.36 -20.48
CA ARG A 481 1.49 -0.91 -20.40
C ARG A 481 0.12 -0.30 -20.74
N TYR A 482 -0.37 0.58 -19.87
CA TYR A 482 -1.71 1.15 -20.03
C TYR A 482 -1.84 2.07 -21.24
N SER A 483 -0.77 2.75 -21.65
CA SER A 483 -0.81 3.76 -22.72
C SER A 483 -1.02 3.17 -24.12
N ASP A 484 -0.53 1.96 -24.38
CA ASP A 484 -0.45 1.37 -25.72
C ASP A 484 -0.82 -0.12 -25.79
N ASP A 485 -1.32 -0.70 -24.70
CA ASP A 485 -1.71 -2.11 -24.59
C ASP A 485 -0.57 -3.12 -24.82
N THR A 486 0.70 -2.66 -24.72
CA THR A 486 1.88 -3.53 -24.93
C THR A 486 2.09 -4.44 -23.72
N LEU A 487 2.22 -5.75 -23.97
CA LEU A 487 2.65 -6.73 -22.95
C LEU A 487 4.10 -6.44 -22.55
N THR A 488 4.33 -6.14 -21.27
CA THR A 488 5.65 -5.81 -20.71
C THR A 488 6.27 -6.93 -19.89
N ALA A 489 5.44 -7.80 -19.29
CA ALA A 489 5.88 -8.97 -18.54
C ALA A 489 4.77 -10.04 -18.48
N SER A 490 5.18 -11.30 -18.33
CA SER A 490 4.29 -12.42 -18.03
C SER A 490 4.93 -13.35 -17.01
N TYR A 491 4.11 -13.83 -16.08
CA TYR A 491 4.48 -14.79 -15.04
C TYR A 491 3.47 -15.92 -15.11
N GLU A 492 3.86 -17.02 -15.74
CA GLU A 492 2.95 -18.12 -16.03
C GLU A 492 3.09 -19.22 -14.98
N GLY A 493 1.94 -19.79 -14.53
CA GLY A 493 1.94 -20.90 -13.57
C GLY A 493 2.47 -20.52 -12.20
N ILE A 494 2.14 -19.32 -11.70
CA ILE A 494 2.65 -18.81 -10.42
C ILE A 494 1.65 -18.92 -9.26
N CYS A 495 0.41 -19.26 -9.52
CA CYS A 495 -0.65 -19.41 -8.52
C CYS A 495 -1.71 -20.40 -8.99
N ASP A 496 -2.60 -20.79 -8.10
CA ASP A 496 -3.78 -21.59 -8.42
C ASP A 496 -4.86 -20.75 -9.14
N ASP A 497 -6.14 -21.10 -9.05
CA ASP A 497 -7.20 -20.30 -9.68
C ASP A 497 -7.35 -18.94 -8.96
N PRO A 498 -7.01 -17.79 -9.59
CA PRO A 498 -7.06 -16.50 -8.94
C PRO A 498 -8.48 -16.07 -8.58
N ALA A 499 -8.69 -15.70 -7.32
CA ALA A 499 -9.94 -15.12 -6.85
C ALA A 499 -9.91 -13.58 -6.89
N CYS A 500 -8.76 -12.97 -6.62
CA CYS A 500 -8.60 -11.53 -6.57
C CYS A 500 -7.15 -11.11 -6.82
N VAL A 501 -6.96 -9.94 -7.44
CA VAL A 501 -5.64 -9.31 -7.61
C VAL A 501 -5.69 -7.85 -7.18
N ILE A 502 -4.67 -7.41 -6.46
CA ILE A 502 -4.47 -6.00 -6.15
C ILE A 502 -3.01 -5.59 -6.31
N TYR A 503 -2.79 -4.32 -6.65
CA TYR A 503 -1.47 -3.72 -6.57
C TYR A 503 -1.25 -3.16 -5.17
N LYS A 504 -0.20 -3.64 -4.52
CA LYS A 504 0.28 -3.15 -3.24
C LYS A 504 1.36 -2.12 -3.48
N TYR A 505 1.07 -0.87 -3.23
CA TYR A 505 2.05 0.20 -3.28
C TYR A 505 2.84 0.31 -1.98
N ARG A 506 4.01 0.93 -2.08
CA ARG A 506 4.86 1.20 -0.91
C ARG A 506 4.14 2.11 0.07
N ILE A 507 4.01 1.63 1.30
CA ILE A 507 3.46 2.38 2.43
C ILE A 507 4.64 2.92 3.23
N ASN A 508 4.82 4.24 3.20
CA ASN A 508 5.90 4.93 3.91
C ASN A 508 5.59 5.08 5.40
#